data_7cc61941877c3234b04fa2a0e42f6b5a
#
_entry.id   7cc61941877c3234b04fa2a0e42f6b5a
#
_cell.length_a   1.000
_cell.length_b   1.000
_cell.length_c   1.000
_cell.angle_alpha   90.00
_cell.angle_beta   90.00
_cell.angle_gamma   90.00
#
_symmetry.space_group_name_H-M   'P 1'
#
loop_
_entity.id
_entity.type
_entity.pdbx_description
1 polymer ?
#
loop_
_entity_poly.entity_id
_entity_poly.type
_entity_poly.pdbx_seq_one_letter_code
_entity_poly.pdbx_strand_id
1 'polypeptide(L)'
;MIYMSFFIGLILICKGGDWFVDAASKISETLGIPKYVVGATIVSFATTMPEIIVSAAAALKGHSAMAIGNAVGSVSANTGIILAISLFFLPAAIKRQDYIIKTILYIGTLVLLLISFKDRVFDWADCILLLLAGILFLIMNIKNAFQERNRGFQRKNQKNDSKIQNKECWKMFVWFFIGAVAIVAGSEILVKSACEIAEKLHISEEIISVTIVAMGTSLPEFVTTVTAIIKKESSLSVGNIVGANMIDSAFILPVCTLLGGKSLPVSTQMALIDMPVCILVSVVALFPMLYRNKIARIDGVFTLLIYSSYLIYICRGNL
;
A
#
# COMPACT_ATOMS: atom_id res chain seq x y z
N MET A 1 12.90 -28.88 7.07
CA MET A 1 13.01 -27.98 5.92
C MET A 1 12.04 -26.79 6.08
N ILE A 2 10.75 -26.98 6.37
CA ILE A 2 9.74 -25.91 6.46
C ILE A 2 10.10 -24.80 7.46
N TYR A 3 10.49 -25.15 8.68
CA TYR A 3 10.91 -24.16 9.68
C TYR A 3 12.15 -23.37 9.23
N MET A 4 13.07 -24.00 8.52
CA MET A 4 14.25 -23.33 7.96
C MET A 4 13.83 -22.33 6.85
N SER A 5 12.91 -22.71 5.97
CA SER A 5 12.34 -21.80 4.96
C SER A 5 11.63 -20.62 5.62
N PHE A 6 10.86 -20.85 6.68
CA PHE A 6 10.20 -19.80 7.45
C PHE A 6 11.21 -18.77 8.00
N PHE A 7 12.29 -19.24 8.63
CA PHE A 7 13.34 -18.35 9.16
C PHE A 7 14.11 -17.63 8.05
N ILE A 8 14.36 -18.29 6.90
CA ILE A 8 14.97 -17.64 5.73
C ILE A 8 14.07 -16.53 5.22
N GLY A 9 12.77 -16.79 5.07
CA GLY A 9 11.78 -15.77 4.67
C GLY A 9 11.81 -14.58 5.63
N LEU A 10 11.81 -14.83 6.94
CA LEU A 10 11.85 -13.78 7.96
C LEU A 10 13.13 -12.92 7.87
N ILE A 11 14.29 -13.57 7.69
CA ILE A 11 15.57 -12.85 7.54
C ILE A 11 15.58 -12.00 6.27
N LEU A 12 15.08 -12.55 5.15
CA LEU A 12 14.99 -11.83 3.87
C LEU A 12 14.09 -10.59 3.98
N ILE A 13 12.93 -10.73 4.61
CA ILE A 13 12.01 -9.62 4.83
C ILE A 13 12.66 -8.54 5.69
N CYS A 14 13.25 -8.90 6.85
CA CYS A 14 13.85 -7.92 7.76
C CYS A 14 15.03 -7.20 7.11
N LYS A 15 15.94 -7.92 6.47
CA LYS A 15 17.10 -7.31 5.79
C LYS A 15 16.71 -6.55 4.54
N GLY A 16 15.78 -7.10 3.76
CA GLY A 16 15.20 -6.43 2.60
C GLY A 16 14.55 -5.11 2.98
N GLY A 17 13.75 -5.09 4.05
CA GLY A 17 13.14 -3.88 4.60
C GLY A 17 14.17 -2.82 4.99
N ASP A 18 15.24 -3.22 5.69
CA ASP A 18 16.33 -2.31 6.06
C ASP A 18 16.97 -1.66 4.83
N TRP A 19 17.37 -2.46 3.84
CA TRP A 19 18.00 -1.97 2.62
C TRP A 19 17.08 -1.11 1.80
N PHE A 20 15.83 -1.49 1.69
CA PHE A 20 14.79 -0.81 0.91
C PHE A 20 14.48 0.58 1.47
N VAL A 21 14.20 0.68 2.76
CA VAL A 21 13.85 1.95 3.43
C VAL A 21 15.05 2.88 3.47
N ASP A 22 16.26 2.38 3.74
CA ASP A 22 17.48 3.19 3.71
C ASP A 22 17.76 3.75 2.31
N ALA A 23 17.62 2.90 1.28
CA ALA A 23 17.81 3.32 -0.10
C ALA A 23 16.74 4.36 -0.51
N ALA A 24 15.47 4.13 -0.19
CA ALA A 24 14.38 5.06 -0.47
C ALA A 24 14.59 6.42 0.21
N SER A 25 14.99 6.42 1.49
CA SER A 25 15.30 7.64 2.23
C SER A 25 16.47 8.41 1.60
N LYS A 26 17.56 7.71 1.24
CA LYS A 26 18.71 8.30 0.57
C LYS A 26 18.39 8.83 -0.84
N ILE A 27 17.57 8.11 -1.61
CA ILE A 27 17.07 8.57 -2.93
C ILE A 27 16.31 9.88 -2.75
N SER A 28 15.41 9.96 -1.78
CA SER A 28 14.68 11.19 -1.44
C SER A 28 15.61 12.37 -1.16
N GLU A 29 16.57 12.17 -0.27
CA GLU A 29 17.55 13.20 0.13
C GLU A 29 18.44 13.64 -1.04
N THR A 30 18.90 12.68 -1.84
CA THR A 30 19.79 12.90 -2.98
C THR A 30 19.11 13.65 -4.11
N LEU A 31 17.87 13.28 -4.42
CA LEU A 31 17.08 13.93 -5.47
C LEU A 31 16.43 15.23 -4.99
N GLY A 32 16.46 15.52 -3.68
CA GLY A 32 15.77 16.67 -3.09
C GLY A 32 14.25 16.58 -3.18
N ILE A 33 13.73 15.35 -3.19
CA ILE A 33 12.30 15.04 -3.28
C ILE A 33 11.77 14.71 -1.87
N PRO A 34 10.58 15.17 -1.47
CA PRO A 34 10.01 14.83 -0.17
C PRO A 34 9.87 13.30 0.02
N LYS A 35 10.21 12.79 1.19
CA LYS A 35 10.10 11.35 1.54
C LYS A 35 8.69 10.81 1.32
N TYR A 36 7.65 11.61 1.59
CA TYR A 36 6.27 11.25 1.29
C TYR A 36 6.04 10.95 -0.20
N VAL A 37 6.61 11.75 -1.09
CA VAL A 37 6.45 11.55 -2.55
C VAL A 37 7.15 10.28 -3.01
N VAL A 38 8.36 10.03 -2.52
CA VAL A 38 9.09 8.78 -2.82
C VAL A 38 8.30 7.58 -2.28
N GLY A 39 7.76 7.66 -1.06
CA GLY A 39 6.86 6.66 -0.50
C GLY A 39 5.64 6.41 -1.38
N ALA A 40 4.92 7.48 -1.74
CA ALA A 40 3.68 7.41 -2.49
C ALA A 40 3.83 7.13 -4.01
N THR A 41 5.03 6.85 -4.48
CA THR A 41 5.29 6.53 -5.90
C THR A 41 6.18 5.30 -6.04
N ILE A 42 7.50 5.47 -5.95
CA ILE A 42 8.46 4.41 -6.25
C ILE A 42 8.36 3.26 -5.25
N VAL A 43 8.24 3.59 -3.95
CA VAL A 43 8.16 2.59 -2.88
C VAL A 43 6.86 1.83 -2.97
N SER A 44 5.72 2.54 -3.03
CA SER A 44 4.41 1.91 -3.13
C SER A 44 4.27 1.04 -4.39
N PHE A 45 4.76 1.50 -5.55
CA PHE A 45 4.71 0.69 -6.77
C PHE A 45 5.50 -0.62 -6.62
N ALA A 46 6.67 -0.57 -5.98
CA ALA A 46 7.48 -1.78 -5.79
C ALA A 46 6.85 -2.77 -4.79
N THR A 47 6.18 -2.28 -3.75
CA THR A 47 5.55 -3.14 -2.75
C THR A 47 4.19 -3.69 -3.19
N THR A 48 3.44 -2.95 -4.02
CA THR A 48 2.11 -3.36 -4.54
C THR A 48 2.18 -4.28 -5.78
N MET A 49 3.38 -4.57 -6.29
CA MET A 49 3.55 -5.50 -7.42
C MET A 49 2.92 -6.88 -7.19
N PRO A 50 3.04 -7.51 -6.00
CA PRO A 50 2.39 -8.79 -5.72
C PRO A 50 0.86 -8.74 -5.88
N GLU A 51 0.23 -7.68 -5.38
CA GLU A 51 -1.23 -7.47 -5.48
C GLU A 51 -1.68 -7.37 -6.94
N ILE A 52 -0.94 -6.61 -7.76
CA ILE A 52 -1.21 -6.49 -9.20
C ILE A 52 -1.10 -7.85 -9.88
N ILE A 53 -0.03 -8.60 -9.60
CA ILE A 53 0.23 -9.91 -10.23
C ILE A 53 -0.84 -10.93 -9.82
N VAL A 54 -1.17 -11.01 -8.53
CA VAL A 54 -2.16 -11.95 -8.00
C VAL A 54 -3.55 -11.65 -8.56
N SER A 55 -3.96 -10.37 -8.55
CA SER A 55 -5.27 -9.95 -9.08
C SER A 55 -5.36 -10.17 -10.60
N ALA A 56 -4.31 -9.84 -11.35
CA ALA A 56 -4.26 -10.08 -12.79
C ALA A 56 -4.33 -11.57 -13.11
N ALA A 57 -3.60 -12.42 -12.39
CA ALA A 57 -3.64 -13.87 -12.56
C ALA A 57 -5.03 -14.45 -12.23
N ALA A 58 -5.69 -13.94 -11.19
CA ALA A 58 -7.06 -14.33 -10.84
C ALA A 58 -8.05 -13.94 -11.94
N ALA A 59 -7.96 -12.72 -12.48
CA ALA A 59 -8.82 -12.23 -13.56
C ALA A 59 -8.65 -13.04 -14.84
N LEU A 60 -7.42 -13.37 -15.24
CA LEU A 60 -7.11 -14.23 -16.39
C LEU A 60 -7.71 -15.64 -16.27
N LYS A 61 -7.80 -16.16 -15.04
CA LYS A 61 -8.44 -17.45 -14.74
C LYS A 61 -9.96 -17.37 -14.59
N GLY A 62 -10.56 -16.18 -14.72
CA GLY A 62 -12.00 -15.96 -14.56
C GLY A 62 -12.47 -15.80 -13.11
N HIS A 63 -11.55 -15.67 -12.14
CA HIS A 63 -11.86 -15.50 -10.73
C HIS A 63 -12.00 -13.99 -10.37
N SER A 64 -13.00 -13.33 -10.97
CA SER A 64 -13.22 -11.88 -10.79
C SER A 64 -13.45 -11.46 -9.33
N ALA A 65 -14.19 -12.28 -8.56
CA ALA A 65 -14.41 -12.02 -7.14
C ALA A 65 -13.11 -11.99 -6.34
N MET A 66 -12.16 -12.86 -6.66
CA MET A 66 -10.83 -12.89 -6.04
C MET A 66 -10.01 -11.64 -6.42
N ALA A 67 -10.06 -11.23 -7.70
CA ALA A 67 -9.33 -10.04 -8.16
C ALA A 67 -9.85 -8.76 -7.48
N ILE A 68 -11.18 -8.57 -7.41
CA ILE A 68 -11.81 -7.43 -6.73
C ILE A 68 -11.56 -7.50 -5.22
N GLY A 69 -11.74 -8.68 -4.63
CA GLY A 69 -11.52 -8.91 -3.20
C GLY A 69 -10.08 -8.61 -2.78
N ASN A 70 -9.09 -9.00 -3.59
CA ASN A 70 -7.69 -8.67 -3.33
C ASN A 70 -7.45 -7.15 -3.40
N ALA A 71 -7.94 -6.47 -4.44
CA ALA A 71 -7.75 -5.02 -4.59
C ALA A 71 -8.37 -4.23 -3.42
N VAL A 72 -9.66 -4.43 -3.11
CA VAL A 72 -10.35 -3.70 -2.04
C VAL A 72 -9.92 -4.18 -0.65
N GLY A 73 -9.65 -5.48 -0.52
CA GLY A 73 -9.17 -6.08 0.72
C GLY A 73 -7.79 -5.56 1.13
N SER A 74 -6.85 -5.42 0.17
CA SER A 74 -5.53 -4.83 0.42
C SER A 74 -5.65 -3.38 0.87
N VAL A 75 -6.47 -2.55 0.21
CA VAL A 75 -6.74 -1.16 0.66
C VAL A 75 -7.25 -1.12 2.10
N SER A 76 -8.20 -2.00 2.42
CA SER A 76 -8.81 -2.07 3.76
C SER A 76 -7.81 -2.53 4.81
N ALA A 77 -6.99 -3.54 4.53
CA ALA A 77 -5.96 -4.06 5.43
C ALA A 77 -4.81 -3.07 5.60
N ASN A 78 -4.33 -2.49 4.48
CA ASN A 78 -3.28 -1.48 4.50
C ASN A 78 -3.67 -0.27 5.35
N THR A 79 -4.93 0.17 5.27
CA THR A 79 -5.41 1.29 6.08
C THR A 79 -5.76 0.85 7.51
N GLY A 80 -6.52 -0.24 7.63
CA GLY A 80 -7.10 -0.70 8.90
C GLY A 80 -6.09 -1.26 9.89
N ILE A 81 -5.01 -1.87 9.38
CA ILE A 81 -3.93 -2.43 10.21
C ILE A 81 -2.65 -1.63 10.03
N ILE A 82 -2.11 -1.57 8.81
CA ILE A 82 -0.74 -1.10 8.61
C ILE A 82 -0.63 0.40 8.85
N LEU A 83 -1.51 1.21 8.27
CA LEU A 83 -1.56 2.65 8.53
C LEU A 83 -1.93 2.93 9.98
N ALA A 84 -2.89 2.20 10.56
CA ALA A 84 -3.28 2.36 11.96
C ALA A 84 -2.09 2.16 12.92
N ILE A 85 -1.25 1.14 12.69
CA ILE A 85 0.00 0.91 13.42
C ILE A 85 0.96 2.09 13.23
N SER A 86 1.12 2.56 11.98
CA SER A 86 1.98 3.72 11.69
C SER A 86 1.52 4.98 12.42
N LEU A 87 0.21 5.28 12.41
CA LEU A 87 -0.36 6.43 13.12
C LEU A 87 -0.18 6.34 14.63
N PHE A 88 -0.23 5.13 15.18
CA PHE A 88 -0.05 4.89 16.62
C PHE A 88 1.40 5.07 17.07
N PHE A 89 2.36 4.55 16.31
CA PHE A 89 3.78 4.54 16.70
C PHE A 89 4.55 5.79 16.25
N LEU A 90 4.10 6.50 15.20
CA LEU A 90 4.77 7.66 14.63
C LEU A 90 3.94 8.95 14.72
N PRO A 91 3.56 9.41 15.94
CA PRO A 91 2.91 10.71 16.06
C PRO A 91 3.86 11.80 15.56
N ALA A 92 3.41 12.63 14.63
CA ALA A 92 4.22 13.66 14.01
C ALA A 92 3.36 14.87 13.61
N ALA A 93 3.97 16.06 13.62
CA ALA A 93 3.38 17.23 12.98
C ALA A 93 3.46 17.07 11.45
N ILE A 94 2.38 17.37 10.75
CA ILE A 94 2.34 17.33 9.29
C ILE A 94 1.98 18.70 8.72
N LYS A 95 2.45 18.97 7.52
CA LYS A 95 2.01 20.12 6.74
C LYS A 95 0.78 19.72 5.94
N ARG A 96 -0.39 20.19 6.35
CA ARG A 96 -1.68 19.89 5.68
C ARG A 96 -1.61 20.01 4.15
N GLN A 97 -0.90 21.02 3.65
CA GLN A 97 -0.77 21.29 2.22
C GLN A 97 -0.13 20.14 1.44
N ASP A 98 0.73 19.34 2.06
CA ASP A 98 1.44 18.24 1.42
C ASP A 98 0.56 16.99 1.26
N TYR A 99 -0.48 16.88 2.10
CA TYR A 99 -1.31 15.67 2.20
C TYR A 99 -2.74 15.86 1.71
N ILE A 100 -3.33 17.07 1.86
CA ILE A 100 -4.77 17.30 1.65
C ILE A 100 -5.25 16.90 0.26
N ILE A 101 -4.59 17.36 -0.79
CA ILE A 101 -5.03 17.09 -2.16
C ILE A 101 -4.90 15.60 -2.48
N LYS A 102 -3.84 14.97 -2.01
CA LYS A 102 -3.59 13.54 -2.21
C LYS A 102 -4.60 12.67 -1.48
N THR A 103 -4.96 13.05 -0.25
CA THR A 103 -6.02 12.39 0.52
C THR A 103 -7.38 12.57 -0.15
N ILE A 104 -7.70 13.77 -0.64
CA ILE A 104 -8.95 14.02 -1.36
C ILE A 104 -9.01 13.18 -2.64
N LEU A 105 -7.92 13.11 -3.42
CA LEU A 105 -7.85 12.28 -4.62
C LEU A 105 -8.02 10.79 -4.28
N TYR A 106 -7.34 10.32 -3.24
CA TYR A 106 -7.45 8.93 -2.81
C TYR A 106 -8.88 8.59 -2.35
N ILE A 107 -9.47 9.37 -1.45
CA ILE A 107 -10.85 9.15 -1.02
C ILE A 107 -11.83 9.31 -2.19
N GLY A 108 -11.60 10.30 -3.08
CA GLY A 108 -12.37 10.47 -4.30
C GLY A 108 -12.32 9.25 -5.21
N THR A 109 -11.16 8.61 -5.35
CA THR A 109 -10.99 7.36 -6.10
C THR A 109 -11.77 6.21 -5.47
N LEU A 110 -11.78 6.08 -4.14
CA LEU A 110 -12.59 5.08 -3.44
C LEU A 110 -14.09 5.33 -3.65
N VAL A 111 -14.52 6.59 -3.62
CA VAL A 111 -15.92 6.95 -3.89
C VAL A 111 -16.29 6.66 -5.35
N LEU A 112 -15.41 6.95 -6.31
CA LEU A 112 -15.61 6.57 -7.72
C LEU A 112 -15.75 5.05 -7.84
N LEU A 113 -14.89 4.28 -7.21
CA LEU A 113 -14.95 2.82 -7.21
C LEU A 113 -16.26 2.30 -6.58
N LEU A 114 -16.74 2.92 -5.50
CA LEU A 114 -18.06 2.59 -4.93
C LEU A 114 -19.19 2.87 -5.91
N ILE A 115 -19.13 3.99 -6.65
CA ILE A 115 -20.12 4.33 -7.67
C ILE A 115 -20.08 3.32 -8.81
N SER A 116 -18.89 2.92 -9.27
CA SER A 116 -18.68 1.88 -10.28
C SER A 116 -19.24 0.51 -9.87
N PHE A 117 -19.34 0.23 -8.58
CA PHE A 117 -19.92 -1.02 -8.08
C PHE A 117 -21.45 -1.01 -7.94
N LYS A 118 -22.11 0.11 -8.25
CA LYS A 118 -23.55 0.29 -8.04
C LYS A 118 -24.41 -0.63 -8.92
N ASP A 119 -24.04 -0.82 -10.17
CA ASP A 119 -24.71 -1.71 -11.12
C ASP A 119 -24.23 -3.17 -11.08
N ARG A 120 -23.29 -3.48 -10.15
CA ARG A 120 -22.69 -4.81 -9.93
C ARG A 120 -21.81 -5.30 -11.06
N VAL A 121 -21.34 -4.42 -11.91
CA VAL A 121 -20.44 -4.73 -13.02
C VAL A 121 -19.38 -3.63 -13.10
N PHE A 122 -18.12 -4.00 -12.99
CA PHE A 122 -17.01 -3.09 -13.25
C PHE A 122 -16.63 -3.19 -14.73
N ASP A 123 -16.89 -2.13 -15.48
CA ASP A 123 -16.77 -2.11 -16.95
C ASP A 123 -15.61 -1.23 -17.46
N TRP A 124 -15.56 -1.04 -18.79
CA TRP A 124 -14.53 -0.24 -19.46
C TRP A 124 -14.61 1.26 -19.15
N ALA A 125 -15.81 1.78 -18.90
CA ALA A 125 -15.98 3.20 -18.54
C ALA A 125 -15.40 3.46 -17.15
N ASP A 126 -15.63 2.54 -16.22
CA ASP A 126 -15.04 2.55 -14.87
C ASP A 126 -13.52 2.49 -14.94
N CYS A 127 -12.97 1.61 -15.80
CA CYS A 127 -11.53 1.52 -16.03
C CYS A 127 -10.92 2.87 -16.42
N ILE A 128 -11.53 3.56 -17.36
CA ILE A 128 -11.03 4.85 -17.84
C ILE A 128 -11.07 5.89 -16.71
N LEU A 129 -12.18 5.95 -15.96
CA LEU A 129 -12.34 6.89 -14.84
C LEU A 129 -11.31 6.68 -13.75
N LEU A 130 -11.09 5.42 -13.35
CA LEU A 130 -10.10 5.09 -12.30
C LEU A 130 -8.67 5.31 -12.79
N LEU A 131 -8.34 4.94 -14.02
CA LEU A 131 -7.02 5.22 -14.60
C LEU A 131 -6.74 6.72 -14.66
N LEU A 132 -7.71 7.55 -15.04
CA LEU A 132 -7.55 9.00 -15.03
C LEU A 132 -7.30 9.53 -13.62
N ALA A 133 -8.00 9.03 -12.60
CA ALA A 133 -7.76 9.39 -11.20
C ALA A 133 -6.35 8.99 -10.74
N GLY A 134 -5.91 7.76 -11.06
CA GLY A 134 -4.57 7.26 -10.77
C GLY A 134 -3.46 8.06 -11.47
N ILE A 135 -3.63 8.35 -12.76
CA ILE A 135 -2.69 9.16 -13.53
C ILE A 135 -2.61 10.58 -12.96
N LEU A 136 -3.74 11.18 -12.61
CA LEU A 136 -3.78 12.51 -11.97
C LEU A 136 -3.00 12.51 -10.65
N PHE A 137 -3.18 11.48 -9.82
CA PHE A 137 -2.42 11.32 -8.57
C PHE A 137 -0.90 11.23 -8.83
N LEU A 138 -0.47 10.44 -9.83
CA LEU A 138 0.95 10.32 -10.20
C LEU A 138 1.50 11.65 -10.72
N ILE A 139 0.80 12.33 -11.61
CA ILE A 139 1.20 13.65 -12.15
C ILE A 139 1.38 14.65 -11.01
N MET A 140 0.45 14.68 -10.05
CA MET A 140 0.53 15.60 -8.91
C MET A 140 1.71 15.29 -7.99
N ASN A 141 2.00 13.99 -7.73
CA ASN A 141 3.18 13.62 -6.97
C ASN A 141 4.47 14.02 -7.68
N ILE A 142 4.57 13.78 -8.99
CA ILE A 142 5.72 14.17 -9.81
C ILE A 142 5.87 15.70 -9.82
N LYS A 143 4.79 16.45 -10.02
CA LYS A 143 4.82 17.93 -9.99
C LYS A 143 5.31 18.47 -8.64
N ASN A 144 4.82 17.91 -7.54
CA ASN A 144 5.27 18.28 -6.20
C ASN A 144 6.76 17.95 -6.00
N ALA A 145 7.23 16.81 -6.50
CA ALA A 145 8.65 16.45 -6.48
C ALA A 145 9.52 17.50 -7.17
N PHE A 146 9.14 17.93 -8.37
CA PHE A 146 9.87 18.95 -9.11
C PHE A 146 9.83 20.34 -8.44
N GLN A 147 8.68 20.73 -7.88
CA GLN A 147 8.57 22.00 -7.17
C GLN A 147 9.45 22.06 -5.92
N GLU A 148 9.45 21.04 -5.10
CA GLU A 148 10.29 20.98 -3.91
C GLU A 148 11.79 20.86 -4.25
N ARG A 149 12.13 20.13 -5.28
CA ARG A 149 13.50 20.08 -5.81
C ARG A 149 13.98 21.47 -6.20
N ASN A 150 13.19 22.23 -6.96
CA ASN A 150 13.56 23.58 -7.39
C ASN A 150 13.71 24.54 -6.19
N ARG A 151 12.85 24.44 -5.17
CA ARG A 151 12.98 25.21 -3.92
C ARG A 151 14.23 24.82 -3.14
N GLY A 152 14.58 23.54 -3.13
CA GLY A 152 15.78 23.00 -2.50
C GLY A 152 17.07 23.48 -3.21
N PHE A 153 17.08 23.53 -4.54
CA PHE A 153 18.19 24.07 -5.33
C PHE A 153 18.43 25.57 -5.07
N GLN A 154 17.39 26.37 -4.96
CA GLN A 154 17.51 27.80 -4.61
C GLN A 154 18.08 28.02 -3.20
N ARG A 155 17.80 27.13 -2.24
CA ARG A 155 18.39 27.18 -0.89
C ARG A 155 19.81 26.64 -0.82
N LYS A 156 20.20 25.67 -1.69
CA LYS A 156 21.54 25.08 -1.73
C LYS A 156 22.57 25.93 -2.46
N ASN A 157 22.17 26.76 -3.42
CA ASN A 157 23.08 27.73 -4.05
C ASN A 157 23.65 28.77 -3.07
N GLN A 158 23.16 28.80 -1.81
CA GLN A 158 23.77 29.57 -0.71
C GLN A 158 24.73 28.77 0.19
N LYS A 159 24.87 27.46 0.00
CA LYS A 159 25.85 26.63 0.74
C LYS A 159 26.45 25.60 -0.23
N ASN A 160 27.72 25.81 -0.52
CA ASN A 160 28.60 25.01 -1.36
C ASN A 160 28.39 23.48 -1.34
N ASP A 161 28.46 22.93 -2.55
CA ASP A 161 29.02 21.63 -2.95
C ASP A 161 28.55 20.34 -2.27
N SER A 162 27.76 19.59 -3.01
CA SER A 162 28.08 18.17 -3.17
C SER A 162 27.73 17.74 -4.60
N LYS A 163 28.75 17.67 -5.46
CA LYS A 163 28.73 16.81 -6.65
C LYS A 163 28.49 15.39 -6.15
N ILE A 164 27.21 14.97 -6.13
CA ILE A 164 26.86 13.58 -5.88
C ILE A 164 27.47 12.80 -7.05
N GLN A 165 28.50 12.01 -6.78
CA GLN A 165 29.11 11.16 -7.80
C GLN A 165 28.03 10.21 -8.32
N ASN A 166 27.88 10.12 -9.65
CA ASN A 166 26.94 9.20 -10.32
C ASN A 166 27.03 7.74 -9.81
N LYS A 167 28.18 7.33 -9.29
CA LYS A 167 28.39 6.02 -8.65
C LYS A 167 27.60 5.80 -7.36
N GLU A 168 27.38 6.84 -6.54
CA GLU A 168 26.62 6.69 -5.28
C GLU A 168 25.13 6.60 -5.57
N CYS A 169 24.64 7.37 -6.55
CA CYS A 169 23.25 7.29 -7.01
C CYS A 169 22.90 5.90 -7.52
N TRP A 170 23.74 5.31 -8.36
CA TRP A 170 23.53 3.95 -8.88
C TRP A 170 23.49 2.90 -7.77
N LYS A 171 24.38 2.98 -6.78
CA LYS A 171 24.37 2.08 -5.62
C LYS A 171 23.04 2.13 -4.86
N MET A 172 22.46 3.32 -4.67
CA MET A 172 21.17 3.46 -3.97
C MET A 172 20.04 2.76 -4.73
N PHE A 173 19.98 2.93 -6.07
CA PHE A 173 19.00 2.23 -6.89
C PHE A 173 19.18 0.70 -6.83
N VAL A 174 20.40 0.21 -6.88
CA VAL A 174 20.69 -1.23 -6.76
C VAL A 174 20.23 -1.77 -5.42
N TRP A 175 20.54 -1.10 -4.30
CA TRP A 175 20.08 -1.53 -2.97
C TRP A 175 18.57 -1.42 -2.80
N PHE A 176 17.93 -0.42 -3.43
CA PHE A 176 16.48 -0.31 -3.48
C PHE A 176 15.84 -1.53 -4.14
N PHE A 177 16.31 -1.91 -5.34
CA PHE A 177 15.78 -3.08 -6.04
C PHE A 177 16.11 -4.39 -5.33
N ILE A 178 17.32 -4.55 -4.80
CA ILE A 178 17.68 -5.74 -4.00
C ILE A 178 16.77 -5.85 -2.77
N GLY A 179 16.54 -4.74 -2.07
CA GLY A 179 15.64 -4.68 -0.93
C GLY A 179 14.20 -5.04 -1.31
N ALA A 180 13.68 -4.48 -2.40
CA ALA A 180 12.34 -4.79 -2.91
C ALA A 180 12.19 -6.29 -3.24
N VAL A 181 13.12 -6.84 -4.01
CA VAL A 181 13.12 -8.28 -4.36
C VAL A 181 13.23 -9.16 -3.11
N ALA A 182 14.07 -8.78 -2.16
CA ALA A 182 14.23 -9.53 -0.92
C ALA A 182 12.94 -9.51 -0.06
N ILE A 183 12.22 -8.38 0.01
CA ILE A 183 10.93 -8.28 0.69
C ILE A 183 9.90 -9.18 0.01
N VAL A 184 9.72 -9.04 -1.31
CA VAL A 184 8.72 -9.82 -2.07
C VAL A 184 9.00 -11.31 -1.99
N ALA A 185 10.21 -11.74 -2.31
CA ALA A 185 10.61 -13.14 -2.26
C ALA A 185 10.54 -13.71 -0.83
N GLY A 186 10.97 -12.92 0.15
CA GLY A 186 10.89 -13.29 1.56
C GLY A 186 9.45 -13.43 2.05
N SER A 187 8.55 -12.55 1.63
CA SER A 187 7.11 -12.62 1.94
C SER A 187 6.48 -13.90 1.36
N GLU A 188 6.76 -14.22 0.11
CA GLU A 188 6.26 -15.43 -0.54
C GLU A 188 6.74 -16.72 0.18
N ILE A 189 8.05 -16.78 0.50
CA ILE A 189 8.63 -17.91 1.24
C ILE A 189 8.00 -18.01 2.64
N LEU A 190 7.82 -16.88 3.34
CA LEU A 190 7.26 -16.85 4.70
C LEU A 190 5.80 -17.34 4.69
N VAL A 191 4.96 -16.79 3.79
CA VAL A 191 3.55 -17.17 3.66
C VAL A 191 3.40 -18.65 3.34
N LYS A 192 4.11 -19.13 2.32
CA LYS A 192 4.09 -20.56 1.96
C LYS A 192 4.48 -21.46 3.13
N SER A 193 5.56 -21.12 3.83
CA SER A 193 6.02 -21.89 4.99
C SER A 193 5.03 -21.82 6.15
N ALA A 194 4.39 -20.66 6.37
CA ALA A 194 3.37 -20.50 7.40
C ALA A 194 2.11 -21.34 7.11
N CYS A 195 1.67 -21.38 5.85
CA CYS A 195 0.57 -22.25 5.41
C CYS A 195 0.90 -23.74 5.66
N GLU A 196 2.08 -24.20 5.23
CA GLU A 196 2.52 -25.58 5.45
C GLU A 196 2.64 -25.96 6.94
N ILE A 197 3.02 -24.99 7.81
CA ILE A 197 3.05 -25.19 9.28
C ILE A 197 1.62 -25.30 9.81
N ALA A 198 0.71 -24.42 9.37
CA ALA A 198 -0.67 -24.39 9.81
C ALA A 198 -1.42 -25.70 9.41
N GLU A 199 -1.19 -26.18 8.18
CA GLU A 199 -1.70 -27.49 7.71
C GLU A 199 -1.22 -28.63 8.61
N LYS A 200 0.06 -28.66 8.99
CA LYS A 200 0.61 -29.67 9.92
C LYS A 200 0.03 -29.59 11.32
N LEU A 201 -0.43 -28.42 11.73
CA LEU A 201 -1.12 -28.21 13.01
C LEU A 201 -2.64 -28.50 12.90
N HIS A 202 -3.07 -29.06 11.75
CA HIS A 202 -4.47 -29.38 11.47
C HIS A 202 -5.42 -28.15 11.53
N ILE A 203 -4.91 -26.97 11.19
CA ILE A 203 -5.73 -25.77 11.00
C ILE A 203 -6.44 -25.90 9.66
N SER A 204 -7.74 -25.58 9.61
CA SER A 204 -8.52 -25.73 8.37
C SER A 204 -8.00 -24.79 7.26
N GLU A 205 -8.08 -25.27 6.00
CA GLU A 205 -7.68 -24.47 4.81
C GLU A 205 -8.43 -23.14 4.72
N GLU A 206 -9.69 -23.10 5.19
CA GLU A 206 -10.50 -21.88 5.22
C GLU A 206 -9.88 -20.82 6.14
N ILE A 207 -9.46 -21.23 7.36
CA ILE A 207 -8.80 -20.31 8.30
C ILE A 207 -7.45 -19.84 7.75
N ILE A 208 -6.66 -20.75 7.15
CA ILE A 208 -5.38 -20.41 6.52
C ILE A 208 -5.58 -19.39 5.39
N SER A 209 -6.56 -19.61 4.54
CA SER A 209 -6.87 -18.74 3.40
C SER A 209 -7.30 -17.34 3.85
N VAL A 210 -8.25 -17.26 4.79
CA VAL A 210 -8.80 -15.98 5.26
C VAL A 210 -7.81 -15.17 6.11
N THR A 211 -6.82 -15.83 6.73
CA THR A 211 -5.86 -15.16 7.60
C THR A 211 -4.48 -15.00 6.95
N ILE A 212 -3.76 -16.10 6.74
CA ILE A 212 -2.34 -16.08 6.34
C ILE A 212 -2.20 -15.65 4.89
N VAL A 213 -3.02 -16.19 3.98
CA VAL A 213 -2.92 -15.89 2.56
C VAL A 213 -3.43 -14.48 2.27
N ALA A 214 -4.57 -14.10 2.87
CA ALA A 214 -5.15 -12.76 2.66
C ALA A 214 -4.24 -11.62 3.14
N MET A 215 -3.45 -11.84 4.22
CA MET A 215 -2.46 -10.86 4.67
C MET A 215 -1.13 -10.96 3.93
N GLY A 216 -0.93 -12.05 3.19
CA GLY A 216 0.37 -12.39 2.58
C GLY A 216 0.80 -11.42 1.49
N THR A 217 -0.12 -10.96 0.66
CA THR A 217 0.18 -10.00 -0.40
C THR A 217 0.57 -8.64 0.16
N SER A 218 -0.05 -8.19 1.25
CA SER A 218 0.28 -6.91 1.91
C SER A 218 1.46 -6.98 2.91
N LEU A 219 2.16 -8.11 2.99
CA LEU A 219 3.38 -8.23 3.81
C LEU A 219 4.49 -7.26 3.39
N PRO A 220 4.76 -7.01 2.10
CA PRO A 220 5.75 -6.02 1.70
C PRO A 220 5.45 -4.62 2.24
N GLU A 221 4.19 -4.18 2.17
CA GLU A 221 3.72 -2.91 2.74
C GLU A 221 3.90 -2.88 4.25
N PHE A 222 3.52 -3.97 4.93
CA PHE A 222 3.65 -4.09 6.38
C PHE A 222 5.12 -3.98 6.82
N VAL A 223 6.00 -4.74 6.20
CA VAL A 223 7.44 -4.75 6.52
C VAL A 223 8.08 -3.40 6.25
N THR A 224 7.79 -2.80 5.09
CA THR A 224 8.29 -1.46 4.74
C THR A 224 7.82 -0.43 5.76
N THR A 225 6.56 -0.49 6.17
CA THR A 225 5.98 0.41 7.18
C THR A 225 6.62 0.21 8.55
N VAL A 226 6.75 -1.04 9.02
CA VAL A 226 7.39 -1.35 10.32
C VAL A 226 8.85 -0.90 10.31
N THR A 227 9.58 -1.14 9.23
CA THR A 227 10.96 -0.66 9.09
C THR A 227 11.04 0.87 9.10
N ALA A 228 10.13 1.54 8.41
CA ALA A 228 10.03 3.01 8.44
C ALA A 228 9.69 3.55 9.85
N ILE A 229 8.86 2.83 10.61
CA ILE A 229 8.57 3.14 12.03
C ILE A 229 9.87 3.05 12.85
N ILE A 230 10.60 1.96 12.75
CA ILE A 230 11.85 1.74 13.48
C ILE A 230 12.88 2.83 13.14
N LYS A 231 12.94 3.23 11.86
CA LYS A 231 13.85 4.28 11.37
C LYS A 231 13.31 5.71 11.57
N LYS A 232 12.13 5.88 12.16
CA LYS A 232 11.46 7.17 12.39
C LYS A 232 11.16 7.96 11.10
N GLU A 233 10.89 7.24 10.02
CA GLU A 233 10.58 7.78 8.69
C GLU A 233 9.07 7.89 8.45
N SER A 234 8.35 8.64 9.31
CA SER A 234 6.88 8.75 9.29
C SER A 234 6.30 9.18 7.93
N SER A 235 6.94 10.15 7.28
CA SER A 235 6.47 10.64 5.98
C SER A 235 6.61 9.59 4.88
N LEU A 236 7.66 8.77 4.92
CA LEU A 236 7.86 7.66 3.97
C LEU A 236 6.81 6.57 4.21
N SER A 237 6.56 6.21 5.47
CA SER A 237 5.56 5.22 5.87
C SER A 237 4.15 5.59 5.41
N VAL A 238 3.66 6.80 5.76
CA VAL A 238 2.33 7.26 5.36
C VAL A 238 2.24 7.40 3.84
N GLY A 239 3.31 7.90 3.19
CA GLY A 239 3.40 8.02 1.74
C GLY A 239 3.26 6.66 1.06
N ASN A 240 3.98 5.64 1.54
CA ASN A 240 3.90 4.28 1.00
C ASN A 240 2.47 3.72 1.05
N ILE A 241 1.81 3.79 2.20
CA ILE A 241 0.45 3.24 2.35
C ILE A 241 -0.57 3.99 1.48
N VAL A 242 -0.53 5.33 1.47
CA VAL A 242 -1.45 6.12 0.62
C VAL A 242 -1.19 5.86 -0.87
N GLY A 243 0.07 5.68 -1.26
CA GLY A 243 0.46 5.33 -2.62
C GLY A 243 0.02 3.92 -3.01
N ALA A 244 0.27 2.93 -2.16
CA ALA A 244 -0.17 1.55 -2.37
C ALA A 244 -1.69 1.47 -2.52
N ASN A 245 -2.43 2.08 -1.60
CA ASN A 245 -3.89 2.13 -1.67
C ASN A 245 -4.41 2.82 -2.93
N MET A 246 -3.72 3.86 -3.40
CA MET A 246 -4.07 4.51 -4.66
C MET A 246 -3.81 3.61 -5.87
N ILE A 247 -2.72 2.83 -5.85
CA ILE A 247 -2.41 1.85 -6.89
C ILE A 247 -3.44 0.72 -6.86
N ASP A 248 -3.74 0.18 -5.69
CA ASP A 248 -4.73 -0.88 -5.52
C ASP A 248 -6.10 -0.47 -6.04
N SER A 249 -6.56 0.73 -5.68
CA SER A 249 -7.90 1.21 -6.05
C SER A 249 -8.02 1.71 -7.49
N ALA A 250 -6.95 2.28 -8.06
CA ALA A 250 -7.01 2.95 -9.36
C ALA A 250 -6.44 2.13 -10.53
N PHE A 251 -5.54 1.17 -10.27
CA PHE A 251 -4.84 0.45 -11.35
C PHE A 251 -5.13 -1.05 -11.39
N ILE A 252 -5.35 -1.73 -10.24
CA ILE A 252 -5.51 -3.19 -10.22
C ILE A 252 -6.72 -3.62 -11.05
N LEU A 253 -7.91 -3.08 -10.79
CA LEU A 253 -9.12 -3.49 -11.50
C LEU A 253 -9.10 -3.14 -12.99
N PRO A 254 -8.64 -1.94 -13.42
CA PRO A 254 -8.39 -1.67 -14.82
C PRO A 254 -7.44 -2.67 -15.48
N VAL A 255 -6.32 -3.02 -14.85
CA VAL A 255 -5.38 -4.03 -15.36
C VAL A 255 -6.06 -5.40 -15.49
N CYS A 256 -6.86 -5.81 -14.50
CA CYS A 256 -7.61 -7.05 -14.52
C CYS A 256 -8.64 -7.08 -15.67
N THR A 257 -9.37 -5.99 -15.90
CA THR A 257 -10.34 -5.87 -17.00
C THR A 257 -9.65 -5.88 -18.36
N LEU A 258 -8.53 -5.14 -18.50
CA LEU A 258 -7.73 -5.11 -19.73
C LEU A 258 -7.18 -6.49 -20.09
N LEU A 259 -6.59 -7.21 -19.15
CA LEU A 259 -6.01 -8.52 -19.38
C LEU A 259 -7.08 -9.62 -19.56
N GLY A 260 -8.14 -9.56 -18.76
CA GLY A 260 -9.26 -10.51 -18.84
C GLY A 260 -10.17 -10.30 -20.05
N GLY A 261 -10.11 -9.13 -20.70
CA GLY A 261 -10.94 -8.77 -21.87
C GLY A 261 -12.45 -8.74 -21.59
N LYS A 262 -12.85 -8.70 -20.33
CA LYS A 262 -14.25 -8.79 -19.87
C LYS A 262 -14.49 -7.87 -18.68
N SER A 263 -15.74 -7.39 -18.56
CA SER A 263 -16.21 -6.72 -17.34
C SER A 263 -16.14 -7.67 -16.15
N LEU A 264 -15.89 -7.14 -14.96
CA LEU A 264 -15.77 -7.93 -13.73
C LEU A 264 -17.10 -7.86 -12.96
N PRO A 265 -17.78 -9.01 -12.70
CA PRO A 265 -18.97 -9.04 -11.86
C PRO A 265 -18.61 -8.72 -10.40
N VAL A 266 -19.40 -7.85 -9.79
CA VAL A 266 -19.23 -7.37 -8.41
C VAL A 266 -20.27 -8.00 -7.48
N SER A 267 -19.83 -8.61 -6.38
CA SER A 267 -20.75 -9.20 -5.41
C SER A 267 -21.54 -8.14 -4.62
N THR A 268 -22.70 -8.56 -4.11
CA THR A 268 -23.53 -7.71 -3.22
C THR A 268 -22.78 -7.26 -1.98
N GLN A 269 -22.06 -8.18 -1.36
CA GLN A 269 -21.27 -7.93 -0.18
C GLN A 269 -20.19 -6.87 -0.47
N MET A 270 -19.45 -7.02 -1.57
CA MET A 270 -18.40 -6.08 -1.98
C MET A 270 -18.93 -4.65 -2.13
N ALA A 271 -20.08 -4.49 -2.81
CA ALA A 271 -20.64 -3.17 -3.07
C ALA A 271 -21.31 -2.52 -1.85
N LEU A 272 -21.99 -3.32 -0.98
CA LEU A 272 -22.80 -2.78 0.11
C LEU A 272 -22.11 -2.80 1.47
N ILE A 273 -21.09 -3.62 1.66
CA ILE A 273 -20.42 -3.78 2.96
C ILE A 273 -18.93 -3.45 2.82
N ASP A 274 -18.18 -4.19 2.00
CA ASP A 274 -16.73 -4.13 1.99
C ASP A 274 -16.23 -2.76 1.53
N MET A 275 -16.81 -2.24 0.44
CA MET A 275 -16.39 -0.94 -0.11
C MET A 275 -16.79 0.25 0.79
N PRO A 276 -18.01 0.35 1.36
CA PRO A 276 -18.34 1.36 2.36
C PRO A 276 -17.43 1.32 3.60
N VAL A 277 -17.09 0.13 4.10
CA VAL A 277 -16.17 -0.01 5.24
C VAL A 277 -14.76 0.43 4.85
N CYS A 278 -14.29 0.07 3.66
CA CYS A 278 -13.00 0.52 3.13
C CYS A 278 -12.89 2.06 3.11
N ILE A 279 -13.95 2.74 2.65
CA ILE A 279 -14.03 4.22 2.67
C ILE A 279 -14.05 4.75 4.11
N LEU A 280 -14.89 4.17 4.98
CA LEU A 280 -15.00 4.59 6.38
C LEU A 280 -13.65 4.52 7.10
N VAL A 281 -12.97 3.39 7.01
CA VAL A 281 -11.65 3.16 7.62
C VAL A 281 -10.64 4.18 7.07
N SER A 282 -10.65 4.44 5.76
CA SER A 282 -9.76 5.41 5.12
C SER A 282 -10.03 6.86 5.55
N VAL A 283 -11.29 7.24 5.68
CA VAL A 283 -11.69 8.58 6.17
C VAL A 283 -11.28 8.76 7.63
N VAL A 284 -11.54 7.77 8.49
CA VAL A 284 -11.20 7.83 9.93
C VAL A 284 -9.68 7.87 10.13
N ALA A 285 -8.90 7.18 9.30
CA ALA A 285 -7.45 7.21 9.39
C ALA A 285 -6.86 8.56 8.96
N LEU A 286 -7.35 9.15 7.86
CA LEU A 286 -6.68 10.26 7.20
C LEU A 286 -7.28 11.64 7.51
N PHE A 287 -8.60 11.75 7.67
CA PHE A 287 -9.26 13.04 7.81
C PHE A 287 -8.91 13.77 9.12
N PRO A 288 -8.87 13.10 10.29
CA PRO A 288 -8.52 13.76 11.55
C PRO A 288 -7.09 14.32 11.56
N MET A 289 -6.13 13.63 10.90
CA MET A 289 -4.76 14.13 10.83
C MET A 289 -4.66 15.42 9.99
N LEU A 290 -5.47 15.56 8.94
CA LEU A 290 -5.55 16.79 8.14
C LEU A 290 -6.19 17.94 8.91
N TYR A 291 -7.23 17.67 9.69
CA TYR A 291 -7.91 18.69 10.50
C TYR A 291 -6.99 19.24 11.60
N ARG A 292 -6.29 18.35 12.28
CA ARG A 292 -5.40 18.68 13.41
C ARG A 292 -3.97 19.10 13.01
N ASN A 293 -3.60 18.96 11.73
CA ASN A 293 -2.22 19.15 11.22
C ASN A 293 -1.19 18.26 11.95
N LYS A 294 -1.61 17.11 12.44
CA LYS A 294 -0.76 16.16 13.14
C LYS A 294 -1.30 14.73 13.05
N ILE A 295 -0.39 13.78 13.03
CA ILE A 295 -0.67 12.36 13.24
C ILE A 295 -0.84 12.15 14.74
N ALA A 296 -1.96 11.57 15.16
CA ALA A 296 -2.23 11.28 16.56
C ALA A 296 -2.52 9.80 16.76
N ARG A 297 -2.05 9.24 17.88
CA ARG A 297 -2.25 7.82 18.25
C ARG A 297 -3.71 7.40 18.26
N ILE A 298 -4.57 8.30 18.66
CA ILE A 298 -6.02 8.07 18.75
C ILE A 298 -6.62 7.70 17.39
N ASP A 299 -6.11 8.27 16.29
CA ASP A 299 -6.57 7.98 14.93
C ASP A 299 -6.26 6.53 14.54
N GLY A 300 -5.06 6.05 14.89
CA GLY A 300 -4.68 4.65 14.70
C GLY A 300 -5.56 3.70 15.51
N VAL A 301 -5.86 4.02 16.77
CA VAL A 301 -6.72 3.20 17.62
C VAL A 301 -8.13 3.06 17.04
N PHE A 302 -8.77 4.19 16.66
CA PHE A 302 -10.12 4.14 16.08
C PHE A 302 -10.15 3.40 14.75
N THR A 303 -9.16 3.62 13.90
CA THR A 303 -9.03 2.93 12.62
C THR A 303 -8.94 1.41 12.82
N LEU A 304 -8.07 0.97 13.75
CA LEU A 304 -7.89 -0.44 14.07
C LEU A 304 -9.17 -1.06 14.66
N LEU A 305 -9.87 -0.36 15.55
CA LEU A 305 -11.12 -0.84 16.15
C LEU A 305 -12.23 -1.05 15.11
N ILE A 306 -12.41 -0.09 14.19
CA ILE A 306 -13.42 -0.21 13.12
C ILE A 306 -13.07 -1.40 12.21
N TYR A 307 -11.82 -1.51 11.78
CA TYR A 307 -11.41 -2.60 10.91
C TYR A 307 -11.49 -3.98 11.60
N SER A 308 -11.11 -4.08 12.87
CA SER A 308 -11.24 -5.32 13.65
C SER A 308 -12.70 -5.72 13.82
N SER A 309 -13.59 -4.76 14.04
CA SER A 309 -15.05 -5.02 14.13
C SER A 309 -15.60 -5.54 12.80
N TYR A 310 -15.13 -4.98 11.67
CA TYR A 310 -15.46 -5.47 10.34
C TYR A 310 -14.98 -6.91 10.11
N LEU A 311 -13.72 -7.22 10.47
CA LEU A 311 -13.21 -8.59 10.35
C LEU A 311 -14.03 -9.59 11.18
N ILE A 312 -14.39 -9.23 12.41
CA ILE A 312 -15.24 -10.07 13.27
C ILE A 312 -16.62 -10.29 12.62
N TYR A 313 -17.20 -9.25 12.01
CA TYR A 313 -18.48 -9.35 11.31
C TYR A 313 -18.40 -10.33 10.13
N ILE A 314 -17.37 -10.20 9.28
CA ILE A 314 -17.16 -11.09 8.11
C ILE A 314 -16.93 -12.54 8.55
N CYS A 315 -16.11 -12.76 9.58
CA CYS A 315 -15.85 -14.12 10.09
C CYS A 315 -17.10 -14.77 10.66
N ARG A 316 -17.99 -14.00 11.32
CA ARG A 316 -19.25 -14.53 11.86
C ARG A 316 -20.33 -14.77 10.81
N GLY A 317 -20.32 -14.00 9.71
CA GLY A 317 -21.27 -14.16 8.61
C GLY A 317 -20.99 -15.36 7.72
N ASN A 318 -19.78 -15.93 7.80
CA ASN A 318 -19.35 -17.12 7.05
C ASN A 318 -19.31 -18.41 7.91
N LEU A 319 -19.68 -18.34 9.20
CA LEU A 319 -19.92 -19.49 10.11
C LEU A 319 -21.42 -19.76 10.19
#